data_f1657bed452da1c2e8886b04d75e1205
#
_entry.id   f1657bed452da1c2e8886b04d75e1205
#
_cell.length_a   1.000
_cell.length_b   1.000
_cell.length_c   1.000
_cell.angle_alpha   90.00
_cell.angle_beta   90.00
_cell.angle_gamma   90.00
#
_symmetry.space_group_name_H-M   'P 1'
#
loop_
_entity.id
_entity.type
_entity.pdbx_description
1 polymer ?
#
loop_
_entity_poly.entity_id
_entity_poly.type
_entity_poly.pdbx_seq_one_letter_code
_entity_poly.pdbx_strand_id
1 'polypeptide(L)'
;MLQEYNPKNENILIHVNGKLLPRKDAKVSVFDSIVQNGDGVWEGLRVYPEGIVSYDKHLTRLHEGAKALAYEGIPSKNEIKKAIKETLDANGMNTDTHIRLTLTRGEKVTSGMDSRLNQSGCCLIVLAEWKKKVYDFSKGIRAISSSIRRSIPA
;
A
#
# COMPACT_ATOMS: atom_id res chain seq x y z
N MET A 1 15.25 12.83 -11.19
CA MET A 1 16.16 12.34 -10.12
C MET A 1 15.70 10.92 -9.73
N LEU A 2 16.61 9.96 -9.65
CA LEU A 2 16.28 8.61 -9.19
C LEU A 2 16.13 8.59 -7.67
N GLN A 3 15.28 7.71 -7.16
CA GLN A 3 15.17 7.49 -5.72
C GLN A 3 16.40 6.72 -5.23
N GLU A 4 17.03 7.24 -4.19
CA GLU A 4 18.16 6.59 -3.54
C GLU A 4 17.71 5.81 -2.32
N TYR A 5 18.42 4.72 -2.03
CA TYR A 5 18.20 3.95 -0.80
C TYR A 5 18.54 4.81 0.42
N ASN A 6 17.63 4.84 1.39
CA ASN A 6 17.90 5.49 2.66
C ASN A 6 18.29 4.43 3.72
N PRO A 7 19.52 4.48 4.28
CA PRO A 7 19.99 3.50 5.26
C PRO A 7 19.10 3.36 6.50
N LYS A 8 18.34 4.42 6.87
CA LYS A 8 17.33 4.32 7.95
C LYS A 8 16.29 3.24 7.72
N ASN A 9 16.09 2.82 6.46
CA ASN A 9 15.12 1.78 6.10
C ASN A 9 15.66 0.36 6.24
N GLU A 10 16.89 0.17 6.70
CA GLU A 10 17.49 -1.16 6.83
C GLU A 10 16.75 -2.05 7.83
N ASN A 11 16.38 -1.46 8.98
CA ASN A 11 15.80 -2.21 10.10
C ASN A 11 14.34 -1.81 10.40
N ILE A 12 13.61 -1.33 9.39
CA ILE A 12 12.19 -0.98 9.57
C ILE A 12 11.33 -2.21 9.83
N LEU A 13 10.26 -1.99 10.60
CA LEU A 13 9.18 -2.94 10.79
C LEU A 13 8.08 -2.66 9.78
N ILE A 14 7.56 -3.70 9.17
CA ILE A 14 6.53 -3.66 8.14
C ILE A 14 5.31 -4.44 8.65
N HIS A 15 4.13 -3.85 8.56
CA HIS A 15 2.91 -4.56 8.88
C HIS A 15 2.50 -5.45 7.70
N VAL A 16 2.34 -6.74 7.97
CA VAL A 16 1.80 -7.71 7.02
C VAL A 16 0.72 -8.51 7.73
N ASN A 17 -0.51 -8.35 7.31
CA ASN A 17 -1.68 -9.11 7.77
C ASN A 17 -1.77 -9.27 9.30
N GLY A 18 -1.77 -8.14 10.02
CA GLY A 18 -1.91 -8.11 11.49
C GLY A 18 -0.61 -8.28 12.28
N LYS A 19 0.55 -8.42 11.62
CA LYS A 19 1.85 -8.61 12.28
C LYS A 19 2.84 -7.54 11.84
N LEU A 20 3.59 -6.99 12.80
CA LEU A 20 4.78 -6.19 12.53
C LEU A 20 5.98 -7.12 12.39
N LEU A 21 6.57 -7.13 11.21
CA LEU A 21 7.69 -8.02 10.85
C LEU A 21 8.93 -7.20 10.49
N PRO A 22 10.13 -7.65 10.85
CA PRO A 22 11.37 -7.08 10.34
C PRO A 22 11.39 -7.10 8.80
N ARG A 23 12.01 -6.10 8.18
CA ARG A 23 12.10 -5.97 6.71
C ARG A 23 12.48 -7.28 6.00
N LYS A 24 13.46 -8.02 6.52
CA LYS A 24 13.93 -9.28 5.92
C LYS A 24 12.89 -10.40 5.96
N ASP A 25 11.95 -10.34 6.90
CA ASP A 25 10.94 -11.36 7.14
C ASP A 25 9.54 -10.96 6.63
N ALA A 26 9.37 -9.69 6.24
CA ALA A 26 8.12 -9.17 5.67
C ALA A 26 7.93 -9.68 4.23
N LYS A 27 7.23 -10.80 4.11
CA LYS A 27 7.01 -11.52 2.85
C LYS A 27 5.52 -11.82 2.69
N VAL A 28 5.09 -11.97 1.45
CA VAL A 28 3.78 -12.51 1.08
C VAL A 28 3.95 -13.87 0.42
N SER A 29 2.92 -14.71 0.54
CA SER A 29 2.91 -16.03 -0.07
C SER A 29 2.97 -15.94 -1.60
N VAL A 30 3.59 -16.94 -2.24
CA VAL A 30 3.50 -17.11 -3.71
C VAL A 30 2.08 -17.47 -4.18
N PHE A 31 1.21 -17.88 -3.26
CA PHE A 31 -0.22 -18.10 -3.51
C PHE A 31 -1.07 -16.86 -3.30
N ASP A 32 -0.50 -15.74 -2.83
CA ASP A 32 -1.26 -14.48 -2.77
C ASP A 32 -1.66 -14.02 -4.17
N SER A 33 -2.90 -13.58 -4.32
CA SER A 33 -3.47 -13.13 -5.58
C SER A 33 -2.68 -12.00 -6.24
N ILE A 34 -2.02 -11.15 -5.45
CA ILE A 34 -1.19 -10.07 -5.99
C ILE A 34 0.04 -10.61 -6.70
N VAL A 35 0.62 -11.73 -6.21
CA VAL A 35 1.78 -12.39 -6.81
C VAL A 35 1.36 -13.14 -8.08
N GLN A 36 0.22 -13.82 -8.04
CA GLN A 36 -0.24 -14.64 -9.16
C GLN A 36 -0.87 -13.85 -10.31
N ASN A 37 -1.68 -12.83 -10.00
CA ASN A 37 -2.49 -12.15 -11.03
C ASN A 37 -2.40 -10.62 -10.95
N GLY A 38 -1.64 -10.04 -10.03
CA GLY A 38 -1.66 -8.59 -9.78
C GLY A 38 -2.96 -8.10 -9.12
N ASP A 39 -3.74 -9.00 -8.49
CA ASP A 39 -5.04 -8.69 -7.88
C ASP A 39 -4.85 -8.00 -6.53
N GLY A 40 -4.61 -6.71 -6.58
CA GLY A 40 -4.37 -5.85 -5.43
C GLY A 40 -4.75 -4.40 -5.69
N VAL A 41 -5.22 -3.71 -4.67
CA VAL A 41 -5.42 -2.26 -4.66
C VAL A 41 -4.42 -1.60 -3.74
N TRP A 42 -4.02 -0.36 -4.04
CA TRP A 42 -3.01 0.30 -3.25
C TRP A 42 -3.13 1.82 -3.24
N GLU A 43 -2.59 2.42 -2.20
CA GLU A 43 -2.49 3.86 -2.03
C GLU A 43 -1.07 4.28 -1.65
N GLY A 44 -0.67 5.46 -2.12
CA GLY A 44 0.54 6.14 -1.70
C GLY A 44 0.20 7.29 -0.76
N LEU A 45 0.68 7.23 0.48
CA LEU A 45 0.42 8.24 1.49
C LEU A 45 1.72 8.96 1.87
N ARG A 46 1.63 10.26 2.13
CA ARG A 46 2.76 11.04 2.63
C ARG A 46 2.50 11.51 4.05
N VAL A 47 3.46 11.27 4.94
CA VAL A 47 3.41 11.72 6.33
C VAL A 47 4.16 13.04 6.44
N TYR A 48 3.51 14.02 7.05
CA TYR A 48 4.05 15.34 7.42
C TYR A 48 3.90 15.52 8.93
N PRO A 49 4.58 16.51 9.53
CA PRO A 49 4.42 16.80 10.97
C PRO A 49 2.96 17.02 11.37
N GLU A 50 2.16 17.61 10.47
CA GLU A 50 0.75 17.92 10.68
C GLU A 50 -0.18 16.71 10.46
N GLY A 51 0.38 15.59 9.97
CA GLY A 51 -0.37 14.35 9.71
C GLY A 51 -0.25 13.83 8.28
N ILE A 52 -1.16 12.95 7.91
CA ILE A 52 -1.23 12.34 6.58
C ILE A 52 -2.18 13.14 5.68
N VAL A 53 -1.66 13.63 4.55
CA VAL A 53 -2.46 14.43 3.59
C VAL A 53 -3.58 13.59 2.99
N SER A 54 -4.79 14.16 2.96
CA SER A 54 -5.99 13.53 2.36
C SER A 54 -6.27 12.11 2.85
N TYR A 55 -5.93 11.82 4.10
CA TYR A 55 -5.95 10.47 4.68
C TYR A 55 -7.27 9.73 4.43
N ASP A 56 -8.41 10.33 4.82
CA ASP A 56 -9.72 9.69 4.66
C ASP A 56 -10.11 9.49 3.19
N LYS A 57 -9.70 10.39 2.30
CA LYS A 57 -9.95 10.23 0.85
C LYS A 57 -9.19 9.04 0.28
N HIS A 58 -7.93 8.85 0.68
CA HIS A 58 -7.14 7.68 0.29
C HIS A 58 -7.77 6.38 0.78
N LEU A 59 -8.17 6.33 2.05
CA LEU A 59 -8.83 5.13 2.60
C LEU A 59 -10.18 4.85 1.93
N THR A 60 -10.95 5.90 1.59
CA THR A 60 -12.20 5.74 0.85
C THR A 60 -11.92 5.12 -0.52
N ARG A 61 -10.95 5.66 -1.27
CA ARG A 61 -10.61 5.15 -2.61
C ARG A 61 -10.08 3.71 -2.57
N LEU A 62 -9.27 3.35 -1.54
CA LEU A 62 -8.83 1.97 -1.33
C LEU A 62 -10.03 1.03 -1.17
N HIS A 63 -10.98 1.40 -0.30
CA HIS A 63 -12.20 0.63 -0.05
C HIS A 63 -13.09 0.51 -1.30
N GLU A 64 -13.30 1.60 -2.01
CA GLU A 64 -14.10 1.61 -3.25
C GLU A 64 -13.46 0.74 -4.32
N GLY A 65 -12.13 0.80 -4.47
CA GLY A 65 -11.38 -0.07 -5.38
C GLY A 65 -11.52 -1.56 -5.02
N ALA A 66 -11.36 -1.90 -3.74
CA ALA A 66 -11.52 -3.27 -3.27
C ALA A 66 -12.96 -3.79 -3.47
N LYS A 67 -13.98 -2.95 -3.20
CA LYS A 67 -15.39 -3.29 -3.44
C LYS A 67 -15.69 -3.47 -4.93
N ALA A 68 -15.16 -2.60 -5.79
CA ALA A 68 -15.33 -2.71 -7.25
C ALA A 68 -14.74 -4.01 -7.81
N LEU A 69 -13.70 -4.54 -7.16
CA LEU A 69 -13.11 -5.84 -7.47
C LEU A 69 -13.79 -6.99 -6.72
N ALA A 70 -14.90 -6.73 -6.01
CA ALA A 70 -15.65 -7.72 -5.21
C ALA A 70 -14.75 -8.47 -4.19
N TYR A 71 -13.92 -7.73 -3.44
CA TYR A 71 -13.17 -8.32 -2.32
C TYR A 71 -14.10 -8.62 -1.15
N GLU A 72 -13.85 -9.74 -0.49
CA GLU A 72 -14.52 -10.13 0.74
C GLU A 72 -13.61 -9.92 1.96
N GLY A 73 -14.19 -9.62 3.13
CA GLY A 73 -13.42 -9.42 4.36
C GLY A 73 -12.51 -8.19 4.32
N ILE A 74 -12.93 -7.11 3.66
CA ILE A 74 -12.18 -5.85 3.60
C ILE A 74 -12.04 -5.27 5.01
N PRO A 75 -10.81 -5.02 5.53
CA PRO A 75 -10.62 -4.39 6.83
C PRO A 75 -11.31 -3.03 6.88
N SER A 76 -11.93 -2.69 8.01
CA SER A 76 -12.53 -1.37 8.21
C SER A 76 -11.47 -0.26 8.13
N LYS A 77 -11.92 0.97 7.84
CA LYS A 77 -11.01 2.12 7.84
C LYS A 77 -10.30 2.30 9.19
N ASN A 78 -10.95 1.96 10.29
CA ASN A 78 -10.37 2.08 11.63
C ASN A 78 -9.26 1.03 11.85
N GLU A 79 -9.46 -0.20 11.39
CA GLU A 79 -8.42 -1.24 11.44
C GLU A 79 -7.21 -0.86 10.58
N ILE A 80 -7.45 -0.31 9.38
CA ILE A 80 -6.36 0.18 8.52
C ILE A 80 -5.63 1.36 9.18
N LYS A 81 -6.35 2.32 9.77
CA LYS A 81 -5.75 3.44 10.52
C LYS A 81 -4.91 2.95 11.69
N LYS A 82 -5.39 1.96 12.43
CA LYS A 82 -4.66 1.31 13.53
C LYS A 82 -3.36 0.69 13.02
N ALA A 83 -3.41 -0.11 11.97
CA ALA A 83 -2.24 -0.75 11.37
C ALA A 83 -1.19 0.28 10.89
N ILE A 84 -1.65 1.38 10.27
CA ILE A 84 -0.75 2.46 9.86
C ILE A 84 -0.10 3.13 11.07
N LYS A 85 -0.90 3.46 12.10
CA LYS A 85 -0.38 4.09 13.32
C LYS A 85 0.66 3.20 14.00
N GLU A 86 0.35 1.93 14.20
CA GLU A 86 1.26 0.96 14.82
C GLU A 86 2.58 0.83 14.03
N THR A 87 2.50 0.84 12.70
CA THR A 87 3.69 0.78 11.83
C THR A 87 4.54 2.04 11.97
N LEU A 88 3.92 3.22 11.98
CA LEU A 88 4.63 4.49 12.12
C LEU A 88 5.26 4.62 13.52
N ASP A 89 4.52 4.31 14.57
CA ASP A 89 5.00 4.37 15.96
C ASP A 89 6.19 3.42 16.19
N ALA A 90 6.08 2.17 15.71
CA ALA A 90 7.14 1.17 15.84
C ALA A 90 8.46 1.55 15.14
N ASN A 91 8.38 2.40 14.12
CA ASN A 91 9.54 2.91 13.39
C ASN A 91 9.96 4.34 13.80
N GLY A 92 9.23 5.00 14.71
CA GLY A 92 9.46 6.40 15.07
C GLY A 92 9.26 7.40 13.92
N MET A 93 8.33 7.08 13.01
CA MET A 93 8.09 7.84 11.78
C MET A 93 6.99 8.87 11.97
N ASN A 94 7.34 10.15 12.05
CA ASN A 94 6.40 11.27 12.21
C ASN A 94 6.49 12.31 11.08
N THR A 95 7.48 12.21 10.21
CA THR A 95 7.68 13.09 9.04
C THR A 95 8.56 12.39 7.99
N ASP A 96 8.72 12.99 6.83
CA ASP A 96 9.57 12.50 5.72
C ASP A 96 9.39 11.02 5.38
N THR A 97 8.18 10.54 5.61
CA THR A 97 7.82 9.13 5.40
C THR A 97 6.83 9.00 4.26
N HIS A 98 7.03 8.01 3.44
CA HIS A 98 6.08 7.55 2.43
C HIS A 98 5.54 6.18 2.83
N ILE A 99 4.23 6.04 2.80
CA ILE A 99 3.56 4.76 3.05
C ILE A 99 3.06 4.20 1.71
N ARG A 100 3.44 2.98 1.40
CA ARG A 100 2.78 2.14 0.42
C ARG A 100 1.78 1.27 1.17
N LEU A 101 0.52 1.63 1.10
CA LEU A 101 -0.59 0.87 1.66
C LEU A 101 -1.13 -0.05 0.57
N THR A 102 -1.08 -1.34 0.78
CA THR A 102 -1.54 -2.33 -0.20
C THR A 102 -2.55 -3.27 0.45
N LEU A 103 -3.64 -3.53 -0.24
CA LEU A 103 -4.63 -4.54 0.12
C LEU A 103 -4.73 -5.53 -1.03
N THR A 104 -4.41 -6.79 -0.76
CA THR A 104 -4.57 -7.89 -1.72
C THR A 104 -5.87 -8.63 -1.46
N ARG A 105 -6.36 -9.39 -2.41
CA ARG A 105 -7.49 -10.30 -2.17
C ARG A 105 -7.11 -11.42 -1.18
N GLY A 106 -5.81 -11.64 -0.93
CA GLY A 106 -5.28 -12.68 -0.05
C GLY A 106 -4.84 -13.94 -0.78
N GLU A 107 -4.53 -14.96 0.01
CA GLU A 107 -3.98 -16.21 -0.51
C GLU A 107 -5.07 -17.08 -1.12
N LYS A 108 -4.71 -17.79 -2.18
CA LYS A 108 -5.51 -18.83 -2.82
C LYS A 108 -5.16 -20.21 -2.26
N VAL A 109 -6.14 -21.08 -2.16
CA VAL A 109 -5.93 -22.47 -1.77
C VAL A 109 -5.15 -23.28 -2.82
N THR A 110 -5.16 -22.83 -4.07
CA THR A 110 -4.37 -23.36 -5.20
C THR A 110 -4.25 -22.29 -6.28
N SER A 111 -3.32 -22.45 -7.22
CA SER A 111 -3.18 -21.53 -8.35
C SER A 111 -4.39 -21.59 -9.28
N GLY A 112 -4.78 -20.44 -9.86
CA GLY A 112 -5.91 -20.32 -10.79
C GLY A 112 -6.44 -18.89 -10.85
N MET A 113 -7.29 -18.61 -11.84
CA MET A 113 -7.85 -17.27 -12.09
C MET A 113 -9.15 -17.02 -11.28
N ASP A 114 -9.79 -18.07 -10.76
CA ASP A 114 -11.06 -17.98 -10.06
C ASP A 114 -10.88 -17.34 -8.69
N SER A 115 -11.60 -16.24 -8.43
CA SER A 115 -11.56 -15.52 -7.16
C SER A 115 -12.12 -16.31 -5.98
N ARG A 116 -12.96 -17.35 -6.23
CA ARG A 116 -13.48 -18.25 -5.19
C ARG A 116 -12.40 -19.12 -4.55
N LEU A 117 -11.21 -19.18 -5.15
CA LEU A 117 -10.03 -19.82 -4.56
C LEU A 117 -9.45 -19.04 -3.37
N ASN A 118 -9.80 -17.76 -3.23
CA ASN A 118 -9.37 -16.93 -2.10
C ASN A 118 -10.31 -17.16 -0.90
N GLN A 119 -9.85 -17.90 0.07
CA GLN A 119 -10.64 -18.29 1.24
C GLN A 119 -10.08 -17.74 2.57
N SER A 120 -8.94 -17.03 2.51
CA SER A 120 -8.23 -16.52 3.70
C SER A 120 -8.58 -15.06 4.04
N GLY A 121 -9.43 -14.41 3.24
CA GLY A 121 -9.71 -12.98 3.35
C GLY A 121 -8.56 -12.11 2.83
N CYS A 122 -8.74 -10.79 2.90
CA CYS A 122 -7.76 -9.82 2.40
C CYS A 122 -6.46 -9.82 3.21
N CYS A 123 -5.33 -9.59 2.55
CA CYS A 123 -4.05 -9.32 3.21
C CYS A 123 -3.74 -7.81 3.15
N LEU A 124 -3.61 -7.18 4.32
CA LEU A 124 -3.24 -5.77 4.46
C LEU A 124 -1.74 -5.64 4.68
N ILE A 125 -1.08 -4.84 3.84
CA ILE A 125 0.35 -4.53 3.92
C ILE A 125 0.53 -3.03 4.12
N VAL A 126 1.26 -2.64 5.17
CA VAL A 126 1.67 -1.24 5.40
C VAL A 126 3.19 -1.20 5.37
N LEU A 127 3.74 -0.74 4.27
CA LEU A 127 5.16 -0.46 4.11
C LEU A 127 5.39 1.05 4.28
N ALA A 128 5.97 1.45 5.39
CA ALA A 128 6.40 2.81 5.65
C ALA A 128 7.92 2.92 5.48
N GLU A 129 8.38 3.91 4.72
CA GLU A 129 9.79 4.15 4.46
C GLU A 129 10.16 5.62 4.68
N TRP A 130 11.31 5.88 5.27
CA TRP A 130 11.96 7.18 5.24
C TRP A 130 12.30 7.53 3.79
N LYS A 131 11.64 8.55 3.23
CA LYS A 131 11.75 8.86 1.82
C LYS A 131 11.70 10.37 1.60
N LYS A 132 12.79 10.95 1.11
CA LYS A 132 12.83 12.36 0.74
C LYS A 132 11.88 12.66 -0.42
N LYS A 133 11.46 13.92 -0.53
CA LYS A 133 10.74 14.39 -1.72
C LYS A 133 11.62 14.24 -2.94
N VAL A 134 11.09 13.60 -4.00
CA VAL A 134 11.83 13.33 -5.24
C VAL A 134 11.87 14.55 -6.15
N TYR A 135 10.81 15.38 -6.10
CA TYR A 135 10.66 16.52 -6.99
C TYR A 135 11.04 17.81 -6.29
N ASP A 136 11.75 18.68 -7.03
CA ASP A 136 11.96 20.06 -6.65
C ASP A 136 10.72 20.87 -7.04
N PHE A 137 9.89 21.19 -6.05
CA PHE A 137 8.63 21.90 -6.25
C PHE A 137 8.83 23.33 -6.78
N SER A 138 10.03 23.92 -6.63
CA SER A 138 10.35 25.25 -7.17
C SER A 138 10.50 25.23 -8.69
N LYS A 139 10.91 24.08 -9.26
CA LYS A 139 11.15 23.90 -10.70
C LYS A 139 10.00 23.25 -11.44
N GLY A 140 9.08 22.62 -10.72
CA GLY A 140 7.99 21.85 -11.30
C GLY A 140 8.48 20.63 -12.12
N ILE A 141 7.62 20.13 -12.98
CA ILE A 141 7.90 19.02 -13.89
C ILE A 141 7.50 19.39 -15.31
N ARG A 142 8.15 18.78 -16.30
CA ARG A 142 7.69 18.83 -17.69
C ARG A 142 6.70 17.69 -17.92
N ALA A 143 5.55 18.00 -18.49
CA ALA A 143 4.53 17.04 -18.86
C ALA A 143 4.22 17.15 -20.36
N ILE A 144 3.87 16.04 -20.98
CA ILE A 144 3.38 15.97 -22.35
C ILE A 144 2.01 15.32 -22.35
N SER A 145 1.13 15.75 -23.27
CA SER A 145 -0.13 15.07 -23.50
C SER A 145 0.10 13.78 -24.28
N SER A 146 -0.43 12.67 -23.78
CA SER A 146 -0.41 11.39 -24.50
C SER A 146 -1.62 11.26 -25.42
N SER A 147 -1.44 10.71 -26.59
CA SER A 147 -2.54 10.29 -27.48
C SER A 147 -3.21 9.00 -27.01
N ILE A 148 -2.54 8.24 -26.13
CA ILE A 148 -3.08 7.00 -25.55
C ILE A 148 -4.06 7.39 -24.44
N ARG A 149 -5.32 7.00 -24.61
CA ARG A 149 -6.35 7.20 -23.57
C ARG A 149 -6.31 6.07 -22.56
N ARG A 150 -6.58 6.39 -21.29
CA ARG A 150 -6.89 5.37 -20.30
C ARG A 150 -8.19 4.64 -20.67
N SER A 151 -8.27 3.36 -20.28
CA SER A 151 -9.52 2.61 -20.38
C SER A 151 -10.64 3.36 -19.68
N ILE A 152 -11.80 3.40 -20.31
CA ILE A 152 -13.01 3.94 -19.69
C ILE A 152 -13.38 3.02 -18.53
N PRO A 153 -13.75 3.54 -17.34
CA PRO A 153 -14.31 2.73 -16.27
C PRO A 153 -15.52 1.96 -16.78
N ALA A 154 -15.59 0.67 -16.50
CA ALA A 154 -16.74 -0.16 -16.83
C ALA A 154 -17.98 0.26 -16.06
#